data_6a716a29d24b3ba52d81efe91834647e
#
_entry.id   6a716a29d24b3ba52d81efe91834647e
#
_cell.length_a   1.000
_cell.length_b   1.000
_cell.length_c   1.000
_cell.angle_alpha   90.00
_cell.angle_beta   90.00
_cell.angle_gamma   90.00
#
_symmetry.space_group_name_H-M   'P 1'
#
loop_
_entity.id
_entity.type
_entity.pdbx_description
1 polymer ?
#
loop_
_entity_poly.entity_id
_entity_poly.type
_entity_poly.pdbx_seq_one_letter_code
_entity_poly.pdbx_strand_id
1 'polypeptide(L)'
;MADEYVKELRHSACGLSLREHQIDGLKTILHWFQDKHGGIVADEMGLGKTCQAVAAIACLLSRDRAGRHLVICPLSVIEHWQNELQRFGIGKIHLVKYIGNADQREAIREMLRTDKKWNVMLTTYEMLIREEQYFKRIWSTVFVDEAHRLKSNKSILHKIIHKMHVEFTVLLTGTPVQNNLNELYSLLSVIDSKIFPLEGEDQFIAKYRNTADRKVTDELQQLLSKYMFRRTKEMLSIGIPDSSELIIYHRITEIQKNLYLATLTKNYEFFESMDVRKTQTSGSKMSLLNILMQLRKCVAHPYLFDGVEPEPFEEGNHLFEVSGKFFLLDRLLAFLHQKGHRYSYQRLDGSVRAEERFAAINRFQGDPETFCFLLSTRAGGLGLNLTGADTVIFLDSDFNPQNDIQAAARCHRIGQTK
;
A
#
# COMPACT_ATOMS: atom_id res chain seq x y z
N MET A 1 22.49 1.13 -21.87
CA MET A 1 22.13 1.62 -20.51
C MET A 1 21.64 0.51 -19.57
N ALA A 2 20.51 -0.17 -19.87
CA ALA A 2 20.01 -1.23 -18.97
C ALA A 2 21.02 -2.36 -18.77
N ASP A 3 21.57 -2.92 -19.84
CA ASP A 3 22.52 -4.03 -19.76
C ASP A 3 23.84 -3.63 -19.09
N GLU A 4 24.29 -2.41 -19.28
CA GLU A 4 25.45 -1.82 -18.63
C GLU A 4 25.22 -1.65 -17.11
N TYR A 5 24.07 -1.09 -16.73
CA TYR A 5 23.68 -0.98 -15.34
C TYR A 5 23.57 -2.36 -14.67
N VAL A 6 22.98 -3.36 -15.32
CA VAL A 6 22.89 -4.73 -14.78
C VAL A 6 24.27 -5.34 -14.56
N LYS A 7 25.24 -5.06 -15.44
CA LYS A 7 26.64 -5.48 -15.22
C LYS A 7 27.25 -4.75 -14.02
N GLU A 8 27.12 -3.43 -13.95
CA GLU A 8 27.61 -2.64 -12.81
C GLU A 8 27.00 -3.11 -11.48
N LEU A 9 25.69 -3.42 -11.46
CA LEU A 9 24.98 -3.90 -10.28
C LEU A 9 25.55 -5.24 -9.77
N ARG A 10 25.86 -6.18 -10.68
CA ARG A 10 26.47 -7.47 -10.34
C ARG A 10 27.88 -7.34 -9.78
N HIS A 11 28.63 -6.36 -10.25
CA HIS A 11 30.00 -6.08 -9.78
C HIS A 11 30.04 -5.11 -8.59
N SER A 12 28.88 -4.62 -8.13
CA SER A 12 28.81 -3.77 -6.94
C SER A 12 29.16 -4.56 -5.67
N ALA A 13 29.60 -3.85 -4.63
CA ALA A 13 29.96 -4.45 -3.34
C ALA A 13 28.86 -5.30 -2.71
N CYS A 14 27.59 -5.08 -3.11
CA CYS A 14 26.41 -5.82 -2.62
C CYS A 14 26.10 -7.08 -3.45
N GLY A 15 26.74 -7.33 -4.60
CA GLY A 15 26.48 -8.50 -5.44
C GLY A 15 25.03 -8.66 -5.87
N LEU A 16 24.30 -7.56 -6.03
CA LEU A 16 22.87 -7.57 -6.32
C LEU A 16 22.59 -7.91 -7.79
N SER A 17 21.49 -8.58 -8.04
CA SER A 17 21.00 -8.87 -9.40
C SER A 17 19.52 -8.57 -9.52
N LEU A 18 19.11 -8.03 -10.66
CA LEU A 18 17.72 -7.96 -11.05
C LEU A 18 17.29 -9.30 -11.67
N ARG A 19 16.05 -9.72 -11.43
CA ARG A 19 15.45 -10.86 -12.12
C ARG A 19 15.12 -10.49 -13.56
N GLU A 20 14.96 -11.47 -14.45
CA GLU A 20 14.69 -11.24 -15.89
C GLU A 20 13.51 -10.30 -16.11
N HIS A 21 12.37 -10.56 -15.48
CA HIS A 21 11.19 -9.70 -15.61
C HIS A 21 11.46 -8.26 -15.11
N GLN A 22 12.34 -8.07 -14.13
CA GLN A 22 12.70 -6.73 -13.64
C GLN A 22 13.62 -6.01 -14.64
N ILE A 23 14.48 -6.75 -15.32
CA ILE A 23 15.31 -6.23 -16.42
C ILE A 23 14.44 -5.79 -17.59
N ASP A 24 13.44 -6.61 -17.96
CA ASP A 24 12.50 -6.27 -19.02
C ASP A 24 11.67 -5.05 -18.67
N GLY A 25 11.19 -4.96 -17.41
CA GLY A 25 10.49 -3.77 -16.94
C GLY A 25 11.37 -2.52 -16.96
N LEU A 26 12.62 -2.63 -16.54
CA LEU A 26 13.61 -1.56 -16.67
C LEU A 26 13.79 -1.12 -18.13
N LYS A 27 13.96 -2.05 -19.05
CA LYS A 27 14.09 -1.78 -20.50
C LYS A 27 12.86 -1.04 -21.03
N THR A 28 11.67 -1.47 -20.63
CA THR A 28 10.40 -0.82 -21.03
C THR A 28 10.32 0.61 -20.49
N ILE A 29 10.64 0.86 -19.22
CA ILE A 29 10.65 2.20 -18.63
C ILE A 29 11.64 3.12 -19.37
N LEU A 30 12.84 2.61 -19.70
CA LEU A 30 13.83 3.39 -20.46
C LEU A 30 13.41 3.64 -21.92
N HIS A 31 12.63 2.73 -22.52
CA HIS A 31 12.04 2.92 -23.84
C HIS A 31 11.00 4.04 -23.83
N TRP A 32 10.07 4.04 -22.85
CA TRP A 32 9.12 5.15 -22.66
C TRP A 32 9.81 6.51 -22.52
N PHE A 33 10.93 6.54 -21.79
CA PHE A 33 11.73 7.77 -21.67
C PHE A 33 12.30 8.25 -23.02
N GLN A 34 12.76 7.32 -23.87
CA GLN A 34 13.24 7.64 -25.22
C GLN A 34 12.12 8.15 -26.13
N ASP A 35 10.93 7.57 -26.01
CA ASP A 35 9.74 7.92 -26.77
C ASP A 35 9.07 9.22 -26.26
N LYS A 36 9.59 9.79 -25.17
CA LYS A 36 9.14 11.05 -24.53
C LYS A 36 7.68 10.99 -24.03
N HIS A 37 7.23 9.86 -23.57
CA HIS A 37 5.97 9.72 -22.84
C HIS A 37 6.17 8.91 -21.55
N GLY A 38 5.31 9.14 -20.57
CA GLY A 38 5.32 8.39 -19.33
C GLY A 38 4.72 6.99 -19.46
N GLY A 39 4.68 6.25 -18.35
CA GLY A 39 4.10 4.91 -18.37
C GLY A 39 3.64 4.42 -17.00
N ILE A 40 2.90 3.30 -17.02
CA ILE A 40 2.30 2.66 -15.85
C ILE A 40 2.90 1.26 -15.66
N VAL A 41 3.61 1.05 -14.58
CA VAL A 41 4.07 -0.27 -14.15
C VAL A 41 3.00 -0.88 -13.27
N ALA A 42 2.21 -1.77 -13.86
CA ALA A 42 1.05 -2.40 -13.22
C ALA A 42 1.30 -3.85 -12.77
N ASP A 43 2.57 -4.22 -12.58
CA ASP A 43 2.97 -5.53 -12.09
C ASP A 43 2.27 -5.90 -10.80
N GLU A 44 1.97 -7.16 -10.61
CA GLU A 44 1.39 -7.67 -9.38
C GLU A 44 2.26 -7.32 -8.16
N MET A 45 1.64 -7.22 -7.00
CA MET A 45 2.35 -6.90 -5.76
C MET A 45 3.39 -7.99 -5.43
N GLY A 46 4.57 -7.55 -4.97
CA GLY A 46 5.67 -8.45 -4.64
C GLY A 46 6.63 -8.74 -5.79
N LEU A 47 6.37 -8.28 -7.03
CA LEU A 47 7.25 -8.47 -8.20
C LEU A 47 8.43 -7.48 -8.28
N GLY A 48 8.55 -6.55 -7.33
CA GLY A 48 9.69 -5.63 -7.26
C GLY A 48 9.57 -4.38 -8.12
N LYS A 49 8.39 -3.76 -8.20
CA LYS A 49 8.19 -2.47 -8.89
C LYS A 49 9.15 -1.39 -8.41
N THR A 50 9.39 -1.32 -7.10
CA THR A 50 10.30 -0.33 -6.49
C THR A 50 11.73 -0.47 -7.01
N CYS A 51 12.27 -1.69 -7.07
CA CYS A 51 13.63 -1.88 -7.56
C CYS A 51 13.76 -1.60 -9.07
N GLN A 52 12.71 -1.88 -9.88
CA GLN A 52 12.68 -1.48 -11.30
C GLN A 52 12.73 0.05 -11.46
N ALA A 53 11.95 0.78 -10.64
CA ALA A 53 11.93 2.23 -10.63
C ALA A 53 13.29 2.82 -10.20
N VAL A 54 13.89 2.29 -9.13
CA VAL A 54 15.23 2.71 -8.66
C VAL A 54 16.30 2.43 -9.71
N ALA A 55 16.25 1.28 -10.35
CA ALA A 55 17.16 0.93 -11.45
C ALA A 55 17.01 1.90 -12.63
N ALA A 56 15.79 2.31 -12.97
CA ALA A 56 15.55 3.30 -14.01
C ALA A 56 16.14 4.67 -13.63
N ILE A 57 15.93 5.14 -12.39
CA ILE A 57 16.54 6.39 -11.89
C ILE A 57 18.07 6.32 -11.99
N ALA A 58 18.70 5.23 -11.54
CA ALA A 58 20.15 5.07 -11.60
C ALA A 58 20.70 5.06 -13.04
N CYS A 59 19.97 4.44 -13.98
CA CYS A 59 20.31 4.48 -15.40
C CYS A 59 20.21 5.90 -15.98
N LEU A 60 19.15 6.64 -15.64
CA LEU A 60 18.96 8.02 -16.11
C LEU A 60 20.02 8.97 -15.56
N LEU A 61 20.39 8.84 -14.28
CA LEU A 61 21.49 9.58 -13.67
C LEU A 61 22.85 9.29 -14.30
N SER A 62 23.04 8.11 -14.87
CA SER A 62 24.27 7.80 -15.61
C SER A 62 24.35 8.57 -16.93
N ARG A 63 23.20 8.93 -17.51
CA ARG A 63 23.09 9.73 -18.75
C ARG A 63 23.16 11.23 -18.48
N ASP A 64 22.38 11.69 -17.51
CA ASP A 64 22.32 13.11 -17.11
C ASP A 64 22.47 13.23 -15.59
N ARG A 65 23.69 13.58 -15.16
CA ARG A 65 24.01 13.79 -13.73
C ARG A 65 23.35 15.03 -13.14
N ALA A 66 22.90 15.97 -13.96
CA ALA A 66 22.24 17.20 -13.53
C ALA A 66 20.74 17.04 -13.32
N GLY A 67 20.15 15.95 -13.82
CA GLY A 67 18.73 15.66 -13.70
C GLY A 67 18.26 15.58 -12.25
N ARG A 68 17.08 16.13 -11.98
CA ARG A 68 16.42 16.05 -10.66
C ARG A 68 15.24 15.08 -10.73
N HIS A 69 15.25 14.09 -9.87
CA HIS A 69 14.27 13.02 -9.83
C HIS A 69 13.43 13.13 -8.55
N LEU A 70 12.12 13.01 -8.68
CA LEU A 70 11.19 13.02 -7.56
C LEU A 70 10.52 11.67 -7.41
N VAL A 71 10.50 11.16 -6.19
CA VAL A 71 9.75 9.97 -5.81
C VAL A 71 8.67 10.37 -4.82
N ILE A 72 7.41 10.08 -5.15
CA ILE A 72 6.24 10.34 -4.33
C ILE A 72 5.68 9.00 -3.90
N CYS A 73 5.63 8.75 -2.60
CA CYS A 73 5.14 7.49 -2.06
C CYS A 73 4.33 7.69 -0.77
N PRO A 74 3.57 6.70 -0.31
CA PRO A 74 2.95 6.73 1.01
C PRO A 74 4.01 6.81 2.13
N LEU A 75 3.70 7.53 3.21
CA LEU A 75 4.60 7.72 4.35
C LEU A 75 5.13 6.39 4.93
N SER A 76 4.31 5.36 4.94
CA SER A 76 4.64 4.04 5.48
C SER A 76 5.71 3.27 4.70
N VAL A 77 5.96 3.61 3.44
CA VAL A 77 6.95 2.94 2.59
C VAL A 77 8.21 3.78 2.34
N ILE A 78 8.29 4.95 2.96
CA ILE A 78 9.40 5.89 2.75
C ILE A 78 10.75 5.25 3.11
N GLU A 79 10.83 4.54 4.23
CA GLU A 79 12.07 3.87 4.64
C GLU A 79 12.42 2.71 3.70
N HIS A 80 11.41 1.98 3.21
CA HIS A 80 11.63 0.96 2.19
C HIS A 80 12.21 1.56 0.90
N TRP A 81 11.63 2.66 0.42
CA TRP A 81 12.16 3.39 -0.74
C TRP A 81 13.58 3.89 -0.52
N GLN A 82 13.87 4.46 0.67
CA GLN A 82 15.22 4.89 1.01
C GLN A 82 16.21 3.73 0.93
N ASN A 83 15.88 2.58 1.53
CA ASN A 83 16.75 1.41 1.53
C ASN A 83 16.97 0.87 0.11
N GLU A 84 15.93 0.81 -0.72
CA GLU A 84 16.06 0.38 -2.11
C GLU A 84 16.88 1.38 -2.96
N LEU A 85 16.68 2.69 -2.77
CA LEU A 85 17.49 3.73 -3.42
C LEU A 85 18.98 3.62 -3.06
N GLN A 86 19.30 3.29 -1.80
CA GLN A 86 20.69 3.06 -1.37
C GLN A 86 21.24 1.75 -1.94
N ARG A 87 20.44 0.65 -1.91
CA ARG A 87 20.86 -0.67 -2.39
C ARG A 87 21.12 -0.70 -3.89
N PHE A 88 20.13 -0.26 -4.68
CA PHE A 88 20.15 -0.35 -6.14
C PHE A 88 20.71 0.89 -6.82
N GLY A 89 20.95 1.97 -6.10
CA GLY A 89 21.48 3.23 -6.65
C GLY A 89 22.96 3.21 -7.01
N ILE A 90 23.71 2.21 -6.57
CA ILE A 90 25.14 1.99 -6.86
C ILE A 90 26.00 3.27 -6.63
N GLY A 91 25.75 3.97 -5.52
CA GLY A 91 26.47 5.22 -5.18
C GLY A 91 26.19 6.42 -6.09
N LYS A 92 25.29 6.29 -7.09
CA LYS A 92 24.92 7.38 -8.01
C LYS A 92 23.82 8.28 -7.43
N ILE A 93 23.10 7.81 -6.41
CA ILE A 93 21.94 8.49 -5.83
C ILE A 93 22.35 9.29 -4.59
N HIS A 94 22.19 10.59 -4.67
CA HIS A 94 22.29 11.52 -3.55
C HIS A 94 20.89 11.90 -3.10
N LEU A 95 20.37 11.16 -2.11
CA LEU A 95 18.99 11.20 -1.67
C LEU A 95 18.74 12.32 -0.67
N VAL A 96 17.65 13.03 -0.84
CA VAL A 96 17.05 13.93 0.15
C VAL A 96 15.65 13.47 0.49
N LYS A 97 15.38 13.24 1.77
CA LYS A 97 14.01 13.00 2.28
C LYS A 97 13.35 14.32 2.62
N TYR A 98 12.32 14.71 1.89
CA TYR A 98 11.53 15.92 2.17
C TYR A 98 10.25 15.55 2.92
N ILE A 99 10.37 15.40 4.24
CA ILE A 99 9.30 15.02 5.18
C ILE A 99 9.52 15.75 6.52
N GLY A 100 8.57 15.63 7.44
CA GLY A 100 8.70 16.12 8.81
C GLY A 100 7.83 17.33 9.13
N ASN A 101 8.07 17.93 10.29
CA ASN A 101 7.40 19.15 10.75
C ASN A 101 7.92 20.40 10.03
N ALA A 102 7.38 21.59 10.36
CA ALA A 102 7.75 22.83 9.67
C ALA A 102 9.24 23.16 9.81
N ASP A 103 9.80 23.01 11.00
CA ASP A 103 11.20 23.34 11.30
C ASP A 103 12.16 22.40 10.58
N GLN A 104 11.85 21.10 10.58
CA GLN A 104 12.65 20.10 9.86
C GLN A 104 12.65 20.37 8.34
N ARG A 105 11.51 20.75 7.77
CA ARG A 105 11.44 21.09 6.34
C ARG A 105 12.20 22.37 6.01
N GLU A 106 12.18 23.38 6.91
CA GLU A 106 12.98 24.60 6.71
C GLU A 106 14.48 24.28 6.71
N ALA A 107 14.94 23.48 7.66
CA ALA A 107 16.34 23.01 7.70
C ALA A 107 16.72 22.26 6.40
N ILE A 108 15.83 21.40 5.87
CA ILE A 108 16.06 20.73 4.59
C ILE A 108 16.13 21.76 3.46
N ARG A 109 15.27 22.76 3.42
CA ARG A 109 15.30 23.82 2.39
C ARG A 109 16.59 24.63 2.42
N GLU A 110 17.10 24.95 3.60
CA GLU A 110 18.40 25.63 3.75
C GLU A 110 19.56 24.78 3.26
N MET A 111 19.58 23.50 3.64
CA MET A 111 20.56 22.55 3.15
C MET A 111 20.54 22.48 1.61
N LEU A 112 19.36 22.43 0.99
CA LEU A 112 19.20 22.35 -0.47
C LEU A 112 19.58 23.63 -1.21
N ARG A 113 19.67 24.77 -0.53
CA ARG A 113 20.21 26.02 -1.09
C ARG A 113 21.74 25.99 -1.23
N THR A 114 22.41 25.35 -0.28
CA THR A 114 23.87 25.26 -0.19
C THR A 114 24.43 24.03 -0.88
N ASP A 115 23.86 22.86 -0.62
CA ASP A 115 24.27 21.61 -1.25
C ASP A 115 23.48 21.34 -2.54
N LYS A 116 24.18 21.43 -3.67
CA LYS A 116 23.61 21.16 -5.00
C LYS A 116 23.86 19.73 -5.50
N LYS A 117 24.49 18.88 -4.69
CA LYS A 117 24.87 17.53 -5.11
C LYS A 117 23.69 16.54 -5.13
N TRP A 118 22.60 16.84 -4.40
CA TRP A 118 21.44 15.95 -4.39
C TRP A 118 20.83 15.82 -5.78
N ASN A 119 20.34 14.63 -6.10
CA ASN A 119 19.74 14.34 -7.40
C ASN A 119 18.39 13.61 -7.29
N VAL A 120 18.09 12.98 -6.16
CA VAL A 120 16.80 12.34 -5.91
C VAL A 120 16.14 12.92 -4.65
N MET A 121 14.87 13.31 -4.78
CA MET A 121 14.05 13.73 -3.64
C MET A 121 12.97 12.71 -3.41
N LEU A 122 12.84 12.25 -2.16
CA LEU A 122 11.80 11.32 -1.71
C LEU A 122 10.83 12.07 -0.80
N THR A 123 9.54 12.02 -1.13
CA THR A 123 8.49 12.73 -0.39
C THR A 123 7.18 11.96 -0.34
N THR A 124 6.18 12.48 0.37
CA THR A 124 4.86 11.89 0.49
C THR A 124 3.80 12.70 -0.24
N TYR A 125 2.65 12.09 -0.46
CA TYR A 125 1.47 12.75 -1.02
C TYR A 125 1.01 13.94 -0.18
N GLU A 126 1.06 13.78 1.14
CA GLU A 126 0.64 14.80 2.09
C GLU A 126 1.58 16.02 2.05
N MET A 127 2.88 15.78 1.88
CA MET A 127 3.87 16.86 1.72
C MET A 127 3.70 17.57 0.38
N LEU A 128 3.44 16.83 -0.70
CA LEU A 128 3.20 17.42 -2.00
C LEU A 128 1.99 18.38 -1.99
N ILE A 129 0.90 18.00 -1.31
CA ILE A 129 -0.29 18.86 -1.17
C ILE A 129 0.01 20.07 -0.29
N ARG A 130 0.70 19.87 0.82
CA ARG A 130 0.98 20.94 1.80
C ARG A 130 1.96 21.99 1.28
N GLU A 131 2.92 21.57 0.50
CA GLU A 131 4.05 22.38 0.03
C GLU A 131 4.06 22.52 -1.51
N GLU A 132 2.89 22.56 -2.15
CA GLU A 132 2.74 22.60 -3.62
C GLU A 132 3.73 23.56 -4.29
N GLN A 133 3.88 24.77 -3.73
CA GLN A 133 4.76 25.81 -4.31
C GLN A 133 6.23 25.39 -4.35
N TYR A 134 6.67 24.61 -3.37
CA TYR A 134 8.05 24.12 -3.32
C TYR A 134 8.34 23.10 -4.42
N PHE A 135 7.35 22.34 -4.86
CA PHE A 135 7.48 21.32 -5.91
C PHE A 135 7.26 21.87 -7.33
N LYS A 136 6.96 23.17 -7.51
CA LYS A 136 6.83 23.84 -8.83
C LYS A 136 8.16 24.08 -9.56
N ARG A 137 9.15 23.25 -9.32
CA ARG A 137 10.41 23.24 -10.06
C ARG A 137 10.38 22.25 -11.21
N ILE A 138 11.33 22.34 -12.11
CA ILE A 138 11.46 21.37 -13.19
C ILE A 138 12.01 20.05 -12.64
N TRP A 139 11.34 18.96 -12.96
CA TRP A 139 11.75 17.62 -12.63
C TRP A 139 12.04 16.84 -13.90
N SER A 140 13.22 16.21 -13.99
CA SER A 140 13.53 15.32 -15.11
C SER A 140 12.63 14.10 -15.08
N THR A 141 12.39 13.52 -13.89
CA THR A 141 11.44 12.44 -13.75
C THR A 141 10.64 12.52 -12.45
N VAL A 142 9.42 12.02 -12.49
CA VAL A 142 8.58 11.81 -11.31
C VAL A 142 8.11 10.35 -11.28
N PHE A 143 8.43 9.66 -10.19
CA PHE A 143 7.93 8.32 -9.89
C PHE A 143 6.86 8.40 -8.81
N VAL A 144 5.68 7.86 -9.08
CA VAL A 144 4.55 7.88 -8.15
C VAL A 144 4.19 6.46 -7.75
N ASP A 145 4.45 6.10 -6.50
CA ASP A 145 4.11 4.78 -5.97
C ASP A 145 2.67 4.75 -5.44
N GLU A 146 2.00 3.61 -5.55
CA GLU A 146 0.59 3.43 -5.25
C GLU A 146 -0.30 4.47 -5.98
N ALA A 147 -0.06 4.57 -7.29
CA ALA A 147 -0.69 5.58 -8.15
C ALA A 147 -2.23 5.51 -8.23
N HIS A 148 -2.86 4.48 -7.65
CA HIS A 148 -4.30 4.43 -7.46
C HIS A 148 -4.86 5.64 -6.68
N ARG A 149 -4.02 6.39 -5.96
CA ARG A 149 -4.41 7.68 -5.35
C ARG A 149 -4.69 8.80 -6.36
N LEU A 150 -4.28 8.63 -7.62
CA LEU A 150 -4.51 9.57 -8.73
C LEU A 150 -5.73 9.22 -9.59
N LYS A 151 -6.54 8.24 -9.19
CA LYS A 151 -7.69 7.73 -9.96
C LYS A 151 -8.80 8.76 -10.26
N SER A 152 -8.76 9.93 -9.66
CA SER A 152 -9.74 10.99 -9.87
C SER A 152 -9.05 12.28 -10.31
N ASN A 153 -9.38 12.74 -11.52
CA ASN A 153 -8.93 14.02 -12.08
C ASN A 153 -9.42 15.23 -11.25
N LYS A 154 -10.49 15.04 -10.46
CA LYS A 154 -11.05 16.08 -9.55
C LYS A 154 -10.25 16.21 -8.26
N SER A 155 -9.38 15.25 -7.92
CA SER A 155 -8.60 15.26 -6.69
C SER A 155 -7.56 16.40 -6.70
N ILE A 156 -7.29 16.96 -5.53
CA ILE A 156 -6.27 18.00 -5.34
C ILE A 156 -4.91 17.47 -5.80
N LEU A 157 -4.60 16.24 -5.45
CA LEU A 157 -3.33 15.58 -5.76
C LEU A 157 -3.11 15.47 -7.28
N HIS A 158 -4.12 15.01 -8.02
CA HIS A 158 -4.05 14.92 -9.48
C HIS A 158 -3.79 16.29 -10.12
N LYS A 159 -4.51 17.34 -9.67
CA LYS A 159 -4.34 18.71 -10.16
C LYS A 159 -2.94 19.25 -9.91
N ILE A 160 -2.33 18.92 -8.75
CA ILE A 160 -0.98 19.36 -8.42
C ILE A 160 0.02 18.69 -9.37
N ILE A 161 -0.01 17.36 -9.49
CA ILE A 161 0.92 16.62 -10.34
C ILE A 161 0.79 17.04 -11.80
N HIS A 162 -0.44 17.24 -12.29
CA HIS A 162 -0.68 17.69 -13.67
C HIS A 162 -0.13 19.09 -13.95
N LYS A 163 -0.04 19.97 -12.94
CA LYS A 163 0.54 21.32 -13.05
C LYS A 163 2.06 21.35 -12.87
N MET A 164 2.68 20.26 -12.45
CA MET A 164 4.12 20.21 -12.30
C MET A 164 4.82 20.19 -13.66
N HIS A 165 5.98 20.83 -13.72
CA HIS A 165 6.84 20.75 -14.90
C HIS A 165 7.68 19.47 -14.83
N VAL A 166 7.21 18.41 -15.48
CA VAL A 166 7.82 17.09 -15.49
C VAL A 166 8.09 16.65 -16.92
N GLU A 167 9.31 16.19 -17.19
CA GLU A 167 9.66 15.68 -18.53
C GLU A 167 9.19 14.23 -18.71
N PHE A 168 9.21 13.43 -17.65
CA PHE A 168 8.88 12.01 -17.70
C PHE A 168 8.24 11.52 -16.39
N THR A 169 7.07 10.90 -16.49
CA THR A 169 6.33 10.40 -15.32
C THR A 169 6.13 8.89 -15.39
N VAL A 170 6.45 8.19 -14.30
CA VAL A 170 6.19 6.76 -14.13
C VAL A 170 5.26 6.53 -12.96
N LEU A 171 4.17 5.84 -13.21
CA LEU A 171 3.20 5.44 -12.19
C LEU A 171 3.39 3.97 -11.83
N LEU A 172 3.51 3.69 -10.54
CA LEU A 172 3.60 2.33 -10.01
C LEU A 172 2.29 1.98 -9.30
N THR A 173 1.68 0.87 -9.68
CA THR A 173 0.45 0.41 -9.02
C THR A 173 0.40 -1.12 -8.98
N GLY A 174 -0.05 -1.69 -7.88
CA GLY A 174 -0.30 -3.13 -7.77
C GLY A 174 -1.74 -3.51 -8.09
N THR A 175 -2.63 -2.52 -8.10
CA THR A 175 -4.05 -2.69 -8.43
C THR A 175 -4.33 -1.97 -9.73
N PRO A 176 -4.33 -2.69 -10.85
CA PRO A 176 -4.69 -2.07 -12.12
C PRO A 176 -6.12 -1.55 -12.04
N VAL A 177 -6.39 -0.57 -12.87
CA VAL A 177 -7.73 -0.06 -13.06
C VAL A 177 -8.63 -1.21 -13.49
N GLN A 178 -9.44 -1.73 -12.56
CA GLN A 178 -10.45 -2.73 -12.85
C GLN A 178 -11.79 -2.01 -13.03
N ASN A 179 -12.36 -2.06 -14.21
CA ASN A 179 -13.73 -1.68 -14.55
C ASN A 179 -14.10 -0.18 -14.55
N ASN A 180 -13.16 0.76 -14.43
CA ASN A 180 -13.52 2.19 -14.50
C ASN A 180 -12.63 2.96 -15.48
N LEU A 181 -13.20 3.28 -16.65
CA LEU A 181 -12.50 4.04 -17.69
C LEU A 181 -12.09 5.46 -17.23
N ASN A 182 -12.85 6.06 -16.30
CA ASN A 182 -12.51 7.37 -15.73
C ASN A 182 -11.21 7.31 -14.96
N GLU A 183 -11.03 6.25 -14.12
CA GLU A 183 -9.80 6.05 -13.37
C GLU A 183 -8.60 5.83 -14.31
N LEU A 184 -8.81 5.04 -15.36
CA LEU A 184 -7.80 4.79 -16.37
C LEU A 184 -7.39 6.08 -17.07
N TYR A 185 -8.38 6.87 -17.54
CA TYR A 185 -8.11 8.13 -18.20
C TYR A 185 -7.37 9.11 -17.29
N SER A 186 -7.76 9.19 -16.01
CA SER A 186 -7.05 10.02 -15.03
C SER A 186 -5.56 9.65 -14.92
N LEU A 187 -5.20 8.38 -14.97
CA LEU A 187 -3.79 7.97 -14.95
C LEU A 187 -3.08 8.28 -16.28
N LEU A 188 -3.74 8.04 -17.41
CA LEU A 188 -3.20 8.35 -18.74
C LEU A 188 -2.93 9.84 -18.91
N SER A 189 -3.81 10.71 -18.41
CA SER A 189 -3.65 12.17 -18.48
C SER A 189 -2.44 12.69 -17.69
N VAL A 190 -2.00 11.96 -16.66
CA VAL A 190 -0.78 12.29 -15.88
C VAL A 190 0.49 11.89 -16.62
N ILE A 191 0.48 10.78 -17.35
CA ILE A 191 1.69 10.27 -18.02
C ILE A 191 1.90 10.87 -19.41
N ASP A 192 0.82 11.25 -20.09
CA ASP A 192 0.88 11.89 -21.40
C ASP A 192 -0.30 12.86 -21.60
N SER A 193 -0.19 14.06 -21.05
CA SER A 193 -1.22 15.09 -21.13
C SER A 193 -1.42 15.64 -22.54
N LYS A 194 -0.48 15.41 -23.47
CA LYS A 194 -0.60 15.86 -24.87
C LYS A 194 -1.57 14.98 -25.65
N ILE A 195 -1.51 13.67 -25.41
CA ILE A 195 -2.39 12.68 -26.05
C ILE A 195 -3.71 12.55 -25.27
N PHE A 196 -3.66 12.68 -23.94
CA PHE A 196 -4.82 12.56 -23.04
C PHE A 196 -5.07 13.87 -22.27
N PRO A 197 -5.53 14.94 -22.95
CA PRO A 197 -5.88 16.19 -22.27
C PRO A 197 -7.10 15.98 -21.36
N LEU A 198 -7.20 16.74 -20.25
CA LEU A 198 -8.29 16.55 -19.27
C LEU A 198 -9.70 16.68 -19.88
N GLU A 199 -9.84 17.51 -20.91
CA GLU A 199 -11.09 17.74 -21.62
C GLU A 199 -11.52 16.56 -22.52
N GLY A 200 -10.61 15.64 -22.81
CA GLY A 200 -10.85 14.47 -23.66
C GLY A 200 -11.49 13.27 -22.94
N GLU A 201 -11.71 13.35 -21.62
CA GLU A 201 -12.21 12.24 -20.80
C GLU A 201 -13.53 11.68 -21.30
N ASP A 202 -14.52 12.55 -21.54
CA ASP A 202 -15.87 12.15 -21.98
C ASP A 202 -15.84 11.43 -23.33
N GLN A 203 -15.03 11.92 -24.27
CA GLN A 203 -14.85 11.31 -25.58
C GLN A 203 -14.20 9.93 -25.49
N PHE A 204 -13.17 9.78 -24.63
CA PHE A 204 -12.51 8.51 -24.39
C PHE A 204 -13.48 7.49 -23.79
N ILE A 205 -14.26 7.89 -22.79
CA ILE A 205 -15.26 7.04 -22.16
C ILE A 205 -16.35 6.64 -23.17
N ALA A 206 -16.87 7.58 -23.93
CA ALA A 206 -17.88 7.30 -24.95
C ALA A 206 -17.36 6.28 -25.99
N LYS A 207 -16.11 6.40 -26.41
CA LYS A 207 -15.46 5.50 -27.38
C LYS A 207 -15.29 4.08 -26.84
N TYR A 208 -14.83 3.92 -25.60
CA TYR A 208 -14.45 2.63 -25.03
C TYR A 208 -15.48 2.04 -24.06
N ARG A 209 -16.65 2.64 -23.92
CA ARG A 209 -17.72 2.19 -23.00
C ARG A 209 -18.27 0.81 -23.35
N ASN A 210 -18.34 0.46 -24.63
CA ASN A 210 -18.91 -0.79 -25.09
C ASN A 210 -17.86 -1.92 -25.09
N THR A 211 -17.57 -2.46 -23.91
CA THR A 211 -16.63 -3.57 -23.72
C THR A 211 -17.13 -4.92 -24.28
N ALA A 212 -18.37 -5.02 -24.70
CA ALA A 212 -18.91 -6.21 -25.36
C ALA A 212 -18.44 -6.30 -26.84
N ASP A 213 -18.04 -5.20 -27.44
CA ASP A 213 -17.48 -5.19 -28.80
C ASP A 213 -15.99 -5.54 -28.75
N ARG A 214 -15.65 -6.68 -29.33
CA ARG A 214 -14.29 -7.22 -29.38
C ARG A 214 -13.30 -6.26 -30.04
N LYS A 215 -13.73 -5.57 -31.10
CA LYS A 215 -12.87 -4.59 -31.81
C LYS A 215 -12.50 -3.42 -30.91
N VAL A 216 -13.46 -2.90 -30.15
CA VAL A 216 -13.23 -1.81 -29.19
C VAL A 216 -12.29 -2.25 -28.08
N THR A 217 -12.46 -3.47 -27.58
CA THR A 217 -11.59 -4.03 -26.55
C THR A 217 -10.16 -4.24 -27.05
N ASP A 218 -9.99 -4.79 -28.26
CA ASP A 218 -8.67 -5.03 -28.88
C ASP A 218 -7.96 -3.68 -29.14
N GLU A 219 -8.67 -2.67 -29.62
CA GLU A 219 -8.13 -1.32 -29.83
C GLU A 219 -7.66 -0.69 -28.50
N LEU A 220 -8.46 -0.80 -27.43
CA LEU A 220 -8.09 -0.33 -26.11
C LEU A 220 -6.85 -1.06 -25.56
N GLN A 221 -6.78 -2.38 -25.71
CA GLN A 221 -5.62 -3.17 -25.30
C GLN A 221 -4.37 -2.76 -26.08
N GLN A 222 -4.47 -2.55 -27.36
CA GLN A 222 -3.38 -2.11 -28.22
C GLN A 222 -2.90 -0.70 -27.83
N LEU A 223 -3.82 0.21 -27.50
CA LEU A 223 -3.48 1.52 -26.96
C LEU A 223 -2.74 1.38 -25.63
N LEU A 224 -3.28 0.61 -24.69
CA LEU A 224 -2.72 0.45 -23.34
C LEU A 224 -1.36 -0.23 -23.34
N SER A 225 -1.11 -1.16 -24.26
CA SER A 225 0.19 -1.86 -24.35
C SER A 225 1.38 -0.91 -24.58
N LYS A 226 1.14 0.30 -25.13
CA LYS A 226 2.16 1.34 -25.31
C LYS A 226 2.52 2.04 -23.98
N TYR A 227 1.52 2.19 -23.09
CA TYR A 227 1.65 3.01 -21.88
C TYR A 227 1.71 2.19 -20.59
N MET A 228 1.39 0.89 -20.67
CA MET A 228 1.29 0.07 -19.47
C MET A 228 1.75 -1.36 -19.73
N PHE A 229 2.44 -1.94 -18.78
CA PHE A 229 2.63 -3.39 -18.72
C PHE A 229 2.19 -3.94 -17.37
N ARG A 230 1.68 -5.16 -17.40
CA ARG A 230 1.22 -5.91 -16.24
C ARG A 230 1.65 -7.36 -16.32
N ARG A 231 2.34 -7.83 -15.30
CA ARG A 231 2.72 -9.23 -15.14
C ARG A 231 2.18 -9.74 -13.81
N THR A 232 1.76 -11.00 -13.79
CA THR A 232 1.33 -11.71 -12.59
C THR A 232 2.40 -12.70 -12.14
N LYS A 233 2.33 -13.16 -10.90
CA LYS A 233 3.24 -14.18 -10.36
C LYS A 233 3.12 -15.49 -11.14
N GLU A 234 1.89 -15.86 -11.52
CA GLU A 234 1.60 -17.05 -12.33
C GLU A 234 2.30 -17.01 -13.70
N MET A 235 2.23 -15.86 -14.40
CA MET A 235 2.86 -15.69 -15.72
C MET A 235 4.38 -15.83 -15.68
N LEU A 236 5.00 -15.52 -14.55
CA LEU A 236 6.46 -15.41 -14.43
C LEU A 236 7.12 -16.67 -13.85
N SER A 237 6.36 -17.60 -13.28
CA SER A 237 6.89 -18.85 -12.67
C SER A 237 8.11 -18.60 -11.77
N ILE A 238 8.08 -17.58 -10.92
CA ILE A 238 9.27 -17.05 -10.20
C ILE A 238 9.69 -17.86 -8.97
N GLY A 239 9.20 -19.08 -8.80
CA GLY A 239 9.59 -19.94 -7.67
C GLY A 239 9.20 -19.40 -6.30
N ILE A 240 8.10 -18.64 -6.21
CA ILE A 240 7.43 -18.34 -4.94
C ILE A 240 6.60 -19.57 -4.58
N PRO A 241 6.64 -20.06 -3.33
CA PRO A 241 5.79 -21.16 -2.90
C PRO A 241 4.31 -20.89 -3.19
N ASP A 242 3.56 -21.94 -3.52
CA ASP A 242 2.13 -21.81 -3.74
C ASP A 242 1.43 -21.37 -2.47
N SER A 243 0.42 -20.51 -2.62
CA SER A 243 -0.43 -20.08 -1.51
C SER A 243 -1.75 -20.83 -1.53
N SER A 244 -2.19 -21.29 -0.36
CA SER A 244 -3.52 -21.85 -0.16
C SER A 244 -4.36 -20.93 0.69
N GLU A 245 -5.63 -20.76 0.34
CA GLU A 245 -6.60 -20.00 1.12
C GLU A 245 -7.60 -20.95 1.77
N LEU A 246 -7.81 -20.80 3.08
CA LEU A 246 -8.72 -21.58 3.85
C LEU A 246 -9.73 -20.67 4.54
N ILE A 247 -11.04 -20.87 4.27
CA ILE A 247 -12.11 -20.17 4.94
C ILE A 247 -12.61 -21.04 6.11
N ILE A 248 -12.44 -20.56 7.33
CA ILE A 248 -12.88 -21.25 8.53
C ILE A 248 -14.13 -20.58 9.08
N TYR A 249 -15.23 -21.34 9.15
CA TYR A 249 -16.50 -20.87 9.70
C TYR A 249 -16.57 -21.10 11.20
N HIS A 250 -17.02 -20.11 11.95
CA HIS A 250 -17.24 -20.20 13.38
C HIS A 250 -18.70 -19.86 13.74
N ARG A 251 -19.15 -20.31 14.91
CA ARG A 251 -20.46 -19.96 15.45
C ARG A 251 -20.36 -18.65 16.22
N ILE A 252 -21.45 -17.89 16.24
CA ILE A 252 -21.60 -16.75 17.16
C ILE A 252 -22.06 -17.23 18.51
N THR A 253 -21.64 -16.58 19.59
CA THR A 253 -22.06 -16.88 20.96
C THR A 253 -23.48 -16.36 21.23
N GLU A 254 -24.12 -16.81 22.32
CA GLU A 254 -25.45 -16.33 22.69
C GLU A 254 -25.46 -14.82 22.98
N ILE A 255 -24.38 -14.29 23.60
CA ILE A 255 -24.22 -12.86 23.82
C ILE A 255 -24.17 -12.11 22.48
N GLN A 256 -23.37 -12.59 21.54
CA GLN A 256 -23.28 -12.00 20.20
C GLN A 256 -24.65 -12.04 19.49
N LYS A 257 -25.39 -13.14 19.61
CA LYS A 257 -26.69 -13.30 18.98
C LYS A 257 -27.73 -12.30 19.54
N ASN A 258 -27.75 -12.12 20.86
CA ASN A 258 -28.62 -11.16 21.51
C ASN A 258 -28.31 -9.71 21.11
N LEU A 259 -27.04 -9.33 21.11
CA LEU A 259 -26.58 -8.02 20.63
C LEU A 259 -26.88 -7.79 19.14
N TYR A 260 -26.73 -8.84 18.33
CA TYR A 260 -27.03 -8.80 16.91
C TYR A 260 -28.53 -8.53 16.66
N LEU A 261 -29.41 -9.27 17.34
CA LEU A 261 -30.86 -9.09 17.27
C LEU A 261 -31.28 -7.70 17.77
N ALA A 262 -30.75 -7.27 18.92
CA ALA A 262 -31.03 -5.94 19.47
C ALA A 262 -30.60 -4.81 18.52
N THR A 263 -29.47 -4.97 17.85
CA THR A 263 -28.98 -4.01 16.84
C THR A 263 -29.91 -3.95 15.62
N LEU A 264 -30.34 -5.10 15.10
CA LEU A 264 -31.26 -5.18 13.96
C LEU A 264 -32.64 -4.62 14.26
N THR A 265 -33.18 -4.93 15.44
CA THR A 265 -34.50 -4.47 15.87
C THR A 265 -34.49 -3.02 16.39
N LYS A 266 -33.31 -2.39 16.47
CA LYS A 266 -33.12 -1.05 17.06
C LYS A 266 -33.67 -0.96 18.48
N ASN A 267 -33.54 -2.05 19.24
CA ASN A 267 -34.01 -2.12 20.61
C ASN A 267 -33.06 -1.32 21.53
N TYR A 268 -33.36 -0.02 21.71
CA TYR A 268 -32.57 0.88 22.55
C TYR A 268 -32.68 0.53 24.03
N GLU A 269 -33.81 0.01 24.49
CA GLU A 269 -34.01 -0.38 25.91
C GLU A 269 -33.07 -1.51 26.31
N PHE A 270 -32.78 -2.44 25.39
CA PHE A 270 -31.80 -3.49 25.61
C PHE A 270 -30.39 -2.93 25.87
N PHE A 271 -29.94 -1.94 25.11
CA PHE A 271 -28.64 -1.32 25.30
C PHE A 271 -28.59 -0.41 26.54
N GLU A 272 -29.70 0.26 26.89
CA GLU A 272 -29.81 1.07 28.11
C GLU A 272 -29.77 0.18 29.38
N SER A 273 -30.28 -1.05 29.31
CA SER A 273 -30.26 -1.99 30.44
C SER A 273 -28.85 -2.55 30.72
N MET A 274 -27.96 -2.57 29.70
CA MET A 274 -26.57 -3.01 29.84
C MET A 274 -25.64 -1.91 30.35
N ASP A 275 -25.97 -0.62 30.11
CA ASP A 275 -25.14 0.50 30.53
C ASP A 275 -25.47 0.90 31.99
N VAL A 276 -24.70 0.33 32.93
CA VAL A 276 -24.80 0.64 34.36
C VAL A 276 -24.37 2.09 34.68
N ARG A 277 -23.65 2.74 33.78
CA ARG A 277 -23.19 4.14 33.92
C ARG A 277 -24.18 5.11 33.30
N LYS A 278 -25.34 5.29 33.93
CA LYS A 278 -26.31 6.33 33.57
C LYS A 278 -25.73 7.74 33.80
N THR A 279 -24.85 8.17 32.93
CA THR A 279 -24.55 9.58 32.78
C THR A 279 -25.00 10.04 31.40
N GLN A 280 -25.94 10.99 31.46
CA GLN A 280 -26.56 11.72 30.37
C GLN A 280 -25.53 12.18 29.31
N THR A 281 -25.22 11.40 28.34
CA THR A 281 -24.50 11.89 27.16
C THR A 281 -25.25 11.49 25.90
N SER A 282 -25.79 12.50 25.26
CA SER A 282 -26.46 12.46 23.94
C SER A 282 -25.63 11.83 22.82
N GLY A 283 -24.41 11.36 23.09
CA GLY A 283 -23.53 10.69 22.16
C GLY A 283 -23.90 9.22 21.86
N SER A 284 -24.55 8.51 22.79
CA SER A 284 -24.90 7.10 22.63
C SER A 284 -25.93 6.88 21.51
N LYS A 285 -26.92 7.75 21.36
CA LYS A 285 -27.96 7.61 20.31
C LYS A 285 -27.42 7.79 18.88
N MET A 286 -26.42 8.64 18.69
CA MET A 286 -25.84 8.87 17.35
C MET A 286 -24.95 7.70 16.90
N SER A 287 -24.32 6.96 17.80
CA SER A 287 -23.52 5.77 17.52
C SER A 287 -24.35 4.59 17.00
N LEU A 288 -25.60 4.44 17.49
CA LEU A 288 -26.52 3.38 17.06
C LEU A 288 -27.14 3.61 15.68
N LEU A 289 -27.04 4.80 15.10
CA LEU A 289 -27.54 5.10 13.75
C LEU A 289 -26.78 4.36 12.65
N ASN A 290 -25.52 4.01 12.89
CA ASN A 290 -24.74 3.25 11.91
C ASN A 290 -24.81 1.74 12.18
N ILE A 291 -25.94 1.14 11.81
CA ILE A 291 -26.22 -0.28 12.04
C ILE A 291 -25.10 -1.22 11.55
N LEU A 292 -24.52 -0.95 10.38
CA LEU A 292 -23.43 -1.79 9.84
C LEU A 292 -22.20 -1.80 10.75
N MET A 293 -21.85 -0.64 11.33
CA MET A 293 -20.72 -0.55 12.26
C MET A 293 -21.01 -1.26 13.59
N GLN A 294 -22.25 -1.18 14.08
CA GLN A 294 -22.66 -1.90 15.29
C GLN A 294 -22.67 -3.41 15.06
N LEU A 295 -23.21 -3.88 13.93
CA LEU A 295 -23.15 -5.30 13.56
C LEU A 295 -21.71 -5.79 13.43
N ARG A 296 -20.81 -4.97 12.87
CA ARG A 296 -19.38 -5.29 12.79
C ARG A 296 -18.73 -5.41 14.17
N LYS A 297 -19.03 -4.49 15.10
CA LYS A 297 -18.58 -4.59 16.49
C LYS A 297 -19.07 -5.88 17.14
N CYS A 298 -20.36 -6.20 16.99
CA CYS A 298 -20.97 -7.41 17.54
C CYS A 298 -20.25 -8.67 17.07
N VAL A 299 -19.99 -8.79 15.76
CA VAL A 299 -19.30 -9.96 15.19
C VAL A 299 -17.81 -9.97 15.56
N ALA A 300 -17.17 -8.83 15.74
CA ALA A 300 -15.79 -8.75 16.17
C ALA A 300 -15.63 -9.18 17.62
N HIS A 301 -16.23 -8.43 18.56
CA HIS A 301 -16.21 -8.77 19.98
C HIS A 301 -17.31 -8.07 20.75
N PRO A 302 -18.10 -8.75 21.60
CA PRO A 302 -19.19 -8.17 22.40
C PRO A 302 -18.75 -7.00 23.29
N TYR A 303 -17.56 -7.05 23.87
CA TYR A 303 -17.03 -6.02 24.77
C TYR A 303 -16.64 -4.70 24.07
N LEU A 304 -16.84 -4.61 22.75
CA LEU A 304 -16.81 -3.33 22.06
C LEU A 304 -18.07 -2.49 22.27
N PHE A 305 -19.08 -3.05 22.94
CA PHE A 305 -20.24 -2.31 23.42
C PHE A 305 -20.03 -1.95 24.89
N ASP A 306 -20.30 -0.69 25.22
CA ASP A 306 -20.19 -0.20 26.58
C ASP A 306 -21.15 -0.95 27.51
N GLY A 307 -20.69 -1.31 28.70
CA GLY A 307 -21.48 -2.00 29.73
C GLY A 307 -21.66 -3.51 29.54
N VAL A 308 -21.10 -4.11 28.49
CA VAL A 308 -21.20 -5.57 28.25
C VAL A 308 -20.12 -6.35 28.99
N GLU A 309 -18.94 -5.76 29.16
CA GLU A 309 -17.86 -6.38 29.93
C GLU A 309 -18.16 -6.26 31.43
N PRO A 310 -18.05 -7.37 32.20
CA PRO A 310 -18.27 -7.34 33.65
C PRO A 310 -17.23 -6.48 34.38
N GLU A 311 -17.69 -5.75 35.41
CA GLU A 311 -16.80 -5.03 36.33
C GLU A 311 -16.61 -5.80 37.65
N PRO A 312 -15.41 -5.80 38.27
CA PRO A 312 -14.18 -5.13 37.83
C PRO A 312 -13.57 -5.82 36.59
N PHE A 313 -12.88 -5.03 35.74
CA PHE A 313 -12.20 -5.58 34.55
C PHE A 313 -11.04 -6.48 35.00
N GLU A 314 -11.09 -7.75 34.64
CA GLU A 314 -10.08 -8.75 34.96
C GLU A 314 -9.63 -9.46 33.69
N GLU A 315 -8.35 -9.86 33.65
CA GLU A 315 -7.86 -10.72 32.57
C GLU A 315 -8.27 -12.16 32.82
N GLY A 316 -8.95 -12.77 31.82
CA GLY A 316 -9.41 -14.15 31.98
C GLY A 316 -9.96 -14.74 30.68
N ASN A 317 -10.37 -16.01 30.77
CA ASN A 317 -10.90 -16.77 29.63
C ASN A 317 -12.14 -16.14 28.99
N HIS A 318 -12.92 -15.38 29.77
CA HIS A 318 -14.08 -14.68 29.26
C HIS A 318 -13.78 -13.72 28.10
N LEU A 319 -12.52 -13.21 28.02
CA LEU A 319 -12.12 -12.31 26.93
C LEU A 319 -12.15 -12.98 25.55
N PHE A 320 -11.93 -14.28 25.46
CA PHE A 320 -12.04 -14.98 24.19
C PHE A 320 -13.27 -15.90 24.07
N GLU A 321 -13.84 -16.37 25.19
CA GLU A 321 -15.00 -17.25 25.19
C GLU A 321 -16.31 -16.55 24.73
N VAL A 322 -16.46 -15.26 25.00
CA VAL A 322 -17.63 -14.47 24.59
C VAL A 322 -17.69 -14.15 23.10
N SER A 323 -16.60 -14.34 22.37
CA SER A 323 -16.54 -14.14 20.91
C SER A 323 -16.19 -15.42 20.20
N GLY A 324 -17.08 -15.94 19.35
CA GLY A 324 -16.82 -17.14 18.58
C GLY A 324 -15.57 -17.03 17.70
N LYS A 325 -15.27 -15.85 17.21
CA LYS A 325 -14.08 -15.55 16.43
C LYS A 325 -12.80 -15.66 17.27
N PHE A 326 -12.78 -15.06 18.46
CA PHE A 326 -11.64 -15.10 19.36
C PHE A 326 -11.42 -16.49 19.97
N PHE A 327 -12.51 -17.20 20.25
CA PHE A 327 -12.43 -18.60 20.69
C PHE A 327 -11.76 -19.49 19.63
N LEU A 328 -12.13 -19.32 18.35
CA LEU A 328 -11.47 -20.03 17.26
C LEU A 328 -9.99 -19.61 17.11
N LEU A 329 -9.71 -18.31 17.22
CA LEU A 329 -8.33 -17.78 17.14
C LEU A 329 -7.45 -18.36 18.24
N ASP A 330 -7.93 -18.42 19.47
CA ASP A 330 -7.20 -19.03 20.60
C ASP A 330 -6.80 -20.49 20.28
N ARG A 331 -7.74 -21.30 19.80
CA ARG A 331 -7.46 -22.69 19.40
C ARG A 331 -6.49 -22.78 18.23
N LEU A 332 -6.61 -21.91 17.26
CA LEU A 332 -5.72 -21.87 16.10
C LEU A 332 -4.30 -21.46 16.50
N LEU A 333 -4.14 -20.45 17.33
CA LEU A 333 -2.82 -20.02 17.84
C LEU A 333 -2.17 -21.10 18.70
N ALA A 334 -2.95 -21.78 19.56
CA ALA A 334 -2.44 -22.91 20.34
C ALA A 334 -1.96 -24.07 19.44
N PHE A 335 -2.71 -24.39 18.38
CA PHE A 335 -2.29 -25.41 17.39
C PHE A 335 -1.01 -25.01 16.66
N LEU A 336 -0.91 -23.75 16.20
CA LEU A 336 0.28 -23.25 15.54
C LEU A 336 1.48 -23.23 16.49
N HIS A 337 1.27 -22.89 17.76
CA HIS A 337 2.32 -22.90 18.79
C HIS A 337 2.89 -24.30 19.03
N GLN A 338 2.06 -25.34 19.07
CA GLN A 338 2.51 -26.74 19.22
C GLN A 338 3.48 -27.17 18.11
N LYS A 339 3.48 -26.48 16.97
CA LYS A 339 4.44 -26.69 15.88
C LYS A 339 5.78 -25.96 16.08
N GLY A 340 6.07 -25.42 17.27
CA GLY A 340 7.38 -24.85 17.64
C GLY A 340 7.46 -23.33 17.61
N HIS A 341 6.34 -22.64 17.58
CA HIS A 341 6.29 -21.17 17.59
C HIS A 341 6.17 -20.62 19.04
N ARG A 342 6.83 -19.50 19.34
CA ARG A 342 6.88 -18.88 20.69
C ARG A 342 5.91 -17.70 20.83
N TYR A 343 5.62 -17.23 22.07
CA TYR A 343 4.53 -16.29 22.39
C TYR A 343 4.82 -14.79 22.23
N SER A 344 5.96 -14.39 21.70
CA SER A 344 6.22 -12.97 21.49
C SER A 344 5.45 -12.42 20.29
N TYR A 345 4.92 -11.21 20.41
CA TYR A 345 4.22 -10.56 19.31
C TYR A 345 4.68 -9.10 19.09
N GLN A 346 4.53 -8.62 17.89
CA GLN A 346 4.64 -7.20 17.55
C GLN A 346 3.28 -6.65 17.13
N ARG A 347 3.08 -5.35 17.29
CA ARG A 347 1.84 -4.66 16.92
C ARG A 347 2.13 -3.45 16.06
N LEU A 348 1.33 -3.26 15.00
CA LEU A 348 1.42 -2.11 14.13
C LEU A 348 0.03 -1.67 13.68
N ASP A 349 -0.38 -0.48 14.11
CA ASP A 349 -1.63 0.16 13.73
C ASP A 349 -1.43 1.64 13.37
N GLY A 350 -2.53 2.39 13.23
CA GLY A 350 -2.50 3.79 12.84
C GLY A 350 -1.87 4.73 13.88
N SER A 351 -1.79 4.33 15.15
CA SER A 351 -1.27 5.15 16.25
C SER A 351 0.26 5.05 16.40
N VAL A 352 0.89 3.99 15.86
CA VAL A 352 2.33 3.73 16.00
C VAL A 352 3.15 4.72 15.19
N ARG A 353 4.17 5.34 15.81
CA ARG A 353 5.07 6.31 15.16
C ARG A 353 5.94 5.65 14.09
N ALA A 354 6.39 6.44 13.10
CA ALA A 354 7.15 5.92 11.96
C ALA A 354 8.43 5.17 12.37
N GLU A 355 9.17 5.67 13.36
CA GLU A 355 10.39 5.05 13.87
C GLU A 355 10.12 3.71 14.56
N GLU A 356 9.06 3.63 15.36
CA GLU A 356 8.62 2.43 16.05
C GLU A 356 8.13 1.34 15.08
N ARG A 357 7.51 1.76 13.95
CA ARG A 357 7.07 0.85 12.88
C ARG A 357 8.24 0.05 12.31
N PHE A 358 9.32 0.75 11.99
CA PHE A 358 10.52 0.11 11.43
C PHE A 358 11.16 -0.86 12.43
N ALA A 359 11.25 -0.46 13.70
CA ALA A 359 11.76 -1.31 14.76
C ALA A 359 10.92 -2.60 14.95
N ALA A 360 9.58 -2.48 14.94
CA ALA A 360 8.68 -3.62 15.03
C ALA A 360 8.81 -4.60 13.86
N ILE A 361 8.95 -4.09 12.63
CA ILE A 361 9.15 -4.91 11.44
C ILE A 361 10.50 -5.65 11.50
N ASN A 362 11.57 -4.96 11.86
CA ASN A 362 12.89 -5.57 11.97
C ASN A 362 12.95 -6.65 13.06
N ARG A 363 12.30 -6.42 14.22
CA ARG A 363 12.18 -7.43 15.25
C ARG A 363 11.43 -8.66 14.76
N PHE A 364 10.27 -8.47 14.10
CA PHE A 364 9.50 -9.58 13.55
C PHE A 364 10.27 -10.40 12.51
N GLN A 365 11.12 -9.76 11.70
CA GLN A 365 11.90 -10.46 10.67
C GLN A 365 13.19 -11.09 11.21
N GLY A 366 13.82 -10.46 12.20
CA GLY A 366 15.15 -10.85 12.70
C GLY A 366 15.15 -11.64 13.99
N ASP A 367 14.07 -11.60 14.76
CA ASP A 367 13.95 -12.27 16.04
C ASP A 367 13.11 -13.55 15.94
N PRO A 368 13.71 -14.75 16.05
CA PRO A 368 13.01 -16.02 16.00
C PRO A 368 11.98 -16.20 17.13
N GLU A 369 12.09 -15.44 18.22
CA GLU A 369 11.17 -15.48 19.35
C GLU A 369 9.84 -14.76 19.05
N THR A 370 9.81 -13.88 18.04
CA THR A 370 8.60 -13.15 17.67
C THR A 370 7.72 -13.99 16.76
N PHE A 371 6.68 -14.58 17.36
CA PHE A 371 5.76 -15.50 16.68
C PHE A 371 4.67 -14.79 15.86
N CYS A 372 4.10 -13.71 16.37
CA CYS A 372 2.91 -13.08 15.80
C CYS A 372 3.13 -11.60 15.49
N PHE A 373 2.53 -11.12 14.42
CA PHE A 373 2.50 -9.70 14.08
C PHE A 373 1.05 -9.23 13.92
N LEU A 374 0.57 -8.42 14.84
CA LEU A 374 -0.77 -7.84 14.83
C LEU A 374 -0.77 -6.60 13.96
N LEU A 375 -1.56 -6.63 12.89
CA LEU A 375 -1.62 -5.56 11.90
C LEU A 375 -3.06 -5.09 11.71
N SER A 376 -3.29 -3.78 11.70
CA SER A 376 -4.51 -3.28 11.09
C SER A 376 -4.38 -3.35 9.55
N THR A 377 -5.46 -3.67 8.84
CA THR A 377 -5.47 -3.83 7.38
C THR A 377 -4.89 -2.61 6.66
N ARG A 378 -5.21 -1.41 7.14
CA ARG A 378 -4.66 -0.15 6.57
C ARG A 378 -3.18 0.01 6.82
N ALA A 379 -2.68 -0.33 8.00
CA ALA A 379 -1.25 -0.26 8.31
C ALA A 379 -0.47 -1.35 7.56
N GLY A 380 -1.01 -2.56 7.46
CA GLY A 380 -0.45 -3.67 6.69
C GLY A 380 -0.50 -3.46 5.17
N GLY A 381 -1.52 -2.76 4.66
CA GLY A 381 -1.69 -2.46 3.22
C GLY A 381 -0.59 -1.57 2.62
N LEU A 382 0.26 -0.98 3.43
CA LEU A 382 1.15 0.09 3.01
C LEU A 382 2.61 -0.36 2.78
N GLY A 383 2.85 -1.26 1.81
CA GLY A 383 4.19 -1.53 1.25
C GLY A 383 5.19 -2.26 2.16
N LEU A 384 4.76 -2.80 3.30
CA LEU A 384 5.62 -3.55 4.22
C LEU A 384 6.17 -4.81 3.54
N ASN A 385 7.35 -5.24 3.95
CA ASN A 385 7.91 -6.53 3.59
C ASN A 385 7.83 -7.47 4.80
N LEU A 386 7.07 -8.54 4.72
CA LEU A 386 6.82 -9.48 5.81
C LEU A 386 7.08 -10.93 5.35
N THR A 387 8.15 -11.15 4.58
CA THR A 387 8.54 -12.47 4.06
C THR A 387 8.95 -13.47 5.15
N GLY A 388 9.15 -13.02 6.38
CA GLY A 388 9.34 -13.90 7.54
C GLY A 388 8.08 -14.68 7.94
N ALA A 389 6.89 -14.16 7.60
CA ALA A 389 5.62 -14.83 7.87
C ALA A 389 5.25 -15.80 6.74
N ASP A 390 4.84 -17.00 7.11
CA ASP A 390 4.30 -18.03 6.20
C ASP A 390 2.77 -18.13 6.26
N THR A 391 2.15 -17.56 7.27
CA THR A 391 0.71 -17.65 7.52
C THR A 391 0.14 -16.25 7.75
N VAL A 392 -1.01 -15.97 7.12
CA VAL A 392 -1.79 -14.72 7.30
C VAL A 392 -3.19 -15.08 7.74
N ILE A 393 -3.66 -14.50 8.84
CA ILE A 393 -5.00 -14.71 9.38
C ILE A 393 -5.77 -13.41 9.30
N PHE A 394 -6.82 -13.37 8.47
CA PHE A 394 -7.78 -12.28 8.42
C PHE A 394 -8.89 -12.53 9.44
N LEU A 395 -8.93 -11.72 10.49
CA LEU A 395 -10.02 -11.77 11.48
C LEU A 395 -11.30 -11.14 10.95
N ASP A 396 -11.15 -10.07 10.17
CA ASP A 396 -12.23 -9.35 9.50
C ASP A 396 -11.83 -9.00 8.09
N SER A 397 -12.67 -9.30 7.12
CA SER A 397 -12.49 -8.84 5.75
C SER A 397 -12.76 -7.33 5.64
N ASP A 398 -11.98 -6.64 4.82
CA ASP A 398 -12.24 -5.25 4.48
C ASP A 398 -13.41 -5.15 3.49
N PHE A 399 -14.18 -4.05 3.53
CA PHE A 399 -15.21 -3.79 2.54
C PHE A 399 -14.65 -3.66 1.11
N ASN A 400 -13.38 -3.30 0.99
CA ASN A 400 -12.66 -3.32 -0.28
C ASN A 400 -11.75 -4.57 -0.34
N PRO A 401 -12.09 -5.61 -1.11
CA PRO A 401 -11.30 -6.85 -1.20
C PRO A 401 -9.85 -6.62 -1.60
N GLN A 402 -9.57 -5.52 -2.32
CA GLN A 402 -8.21 -5.17 -2.71
C GLN A 402 -7.29 -4.89 -1.51
N ASN A 403 -7.84 -4.41 -0.40
CA ASN A 403 -7.05 -4.17 0.81
C ASN A 403 -6.57 -5.50 1.42
N ASP A 404 -7.39 -6.54 1.41
CA ASP A 404 -7.04 -7.86 1.91
C ASP A 404 -6.01 -8.54 0.99
N ILE A 405 -6.22 -8.48 -0.33
CA ILE A 405 -5.24 -8.96 -1.32
C ILE A 405 -3.89 -8.24 -1.14
N GLN A 406 -3.92 -6.92 -0.92
CA GLN A 406 -2.72 -6.14 -0.66
C GLN A 406 -2.01 -6.59 0.63
N ALA A 407 -2.76 -6.84 1.69
CA ALA A 407 -2.21 -7.30 2.96
C ALA A 407 -1.58 -8.70 2.83
N ALA A 408 -2.25 -9.66 2.18
CA ALA A 408 -1.71 -10.99 1.92
C ALA A 408 -0.43 -10.94 1.07
N ALA A 409 -0.37 -10.08 0.06
CA ALA A 409 0.80 -9.89 -0.79
C ALA A 409 2.04 -9.33 -0.07
N ARG A 410 1.94 -8.95 1.22
CA ARG A 410 3.10 -8.56 2.03
C ARG A 410 3.93 -9.75 2.48
N CYS A 411 3.32 -10.91 2.62
CA CYS A 411 3.96 -12.18 2.96
C CYS A 411 4.25 -12.99 1.69
N HIS A 412 3.29 -13.11 0.78
CA HIS A 412 3.42 -13.84 -0.48
C HIS A 412 4.08 -12.99 -1.57
N ARG A 413 5.40 -12.92 -1.55
CA ARG A 413 6.21 -12.09 -2.47
C ARG A 413 7.61 -12.67 -2.70
N ILE A 414 8.37 -12.06 -3.62
CA ILE A 414 9.77 -12.41 -3.86
C ILE A 414 10.56 -12.37 -2.54
N GLY A 415 11.24 -13.47 -2.23
CA GLY A 415 11.96 -13.67 -0.97
C GLY A 415 11.25 -14.59 0.02
N GLN A 416 10.01 -14.99 -0.25
CA GLN A 416 9.31 -16.03 0.51
C GLN A 416 9.89 -17.40 0.16
N THR A 417 10.23 -18.21 1.19
CA THR A 417 10.85 -19.54 1.05
C THR A 417 10.09 -20.65 1.77
N LYS A 418 9.00 -20.29 2.47
CA LYS A 418 8.22 -21.22 3.30
C LYS A 418 6.83 -21.45 2.69
#